data_8e86c156087ab15d225afe13e01f3881
#
_entry.id   8e86c156087ab15d225afe13e01f3881
#
_cell.length_a   1.000
_cell.length_b   1.000
_cell.length_c   1.000
_cell.angle_alpha   90.00
_cell.angle_beta   90.00
_cell.angle_gamma   90.00
#
_symmetry.space_group_name_H-M   'P 1'
#
loop_
_entity.id
_entity.type
_entity.pdbx_description
1 polymer ?
#
loop_
_entity_poly.entity_id
_entity_poly.type
_entity_poly.pdbx_seq_one_letter_code
_entity_poly.pdbx_strand_id
1 'polypeptide(L)'
;NLIPKNKKNDKDNRPYYELKWNKVSKSKIEYYKDVINYFFDDDDLQFRVLVVSNKTDIDYEKFNHTHDTFYYKMYFGMLKAILNPENSHHIYIDIKDTKSKEKVHKLEQVLRNDKYDYSKEIIKKVQQVRSHEVEILQLADLLVGATAYVNRGLANSKAKNELINLIKHRSKYSLTKSTLLKERKFNVFIWEPQKPYFV
;
A
#
# COMPACT_ATOMS: atom_id res chain seq x y z
N ASN A 1 -16.68 6.66 9.79
CA ASN A 1 -16.78 6.73 8.33
C ASN A 1 -15.77 7.75 7.79
N LEU A 2 -14.63 7.26 7.29
CA LEU A 2 -13.53 8.05 6.72
C LEU A 2 -13.92 8.75 5.40
N ILE A 3 -14.89 8.21 4.70
CA ILE A 3 -15.28 8.67 3.37
C ILE A 3 -16.80 8.88 3.35
N PRO A 4 -17.28 10.05 2.92
CA PRO A 4 -18.72 10.26 2.77
C PRO A 4 -19.30 9.19 1.86
N LYS A 5 -20.30 8.46 2.34
CA LYS A 5 -21.01 7.42 1.57
C LYS A 5 -21.83 8.07 0.46
N ASN A 6 -21.18 8.44 -0.63
CA ASN A 6 -21.85 8.92 -1.83
C ASN A 6 -21.78 7.84 -2.93
N LYS A 7 -22.56 6.79 -2.80
CA LYS A 7 -22.74 5.78 -3.87
C LYS A 7 -23.80 6.22 -4.86
N LYS A 8 -23.49 6.16 -6.13
CA LYS A 8 -24.42 6.47 -7.23
C LYS A 8 -25.66 5.54 -7.28
N ASN A 9 -25.70 4.51 -6.45
CA ASN A 9 -26.77 3.50 -6.41
C ASN A 9 -27.41 3.33 -5.03
N ASP A 10 -27.12 4.20 -4.08
CA ASP A 10 -27.96 4.28 -2.88
C ASP A 10 -29.24 5.04 -3.23
N LYS A 11 -30.34 4.70 -2.57
CA LYS A 11 -31.68 5.28 -2.78
C LYS A 11 -31.73 6.83 -2.73
N ASP A 12 -30.65 7.47 -2.30
CA ASP A 12 -30.50 8.92 -2.18
C ASP A 12 -29.87 9.62 -3.40
N ASN A 13 -29.58 8.90 -4.49
CA ASN A 13 -29.06 9.44 -5.76
C ASN A 13 -27.80 10.34 -5.65
N ARG A 14 -27.01 10.23 -4.55
CA ARG A 14 -25.79 11.01 -4.32
C ARG A 14 -24.61 10.41 -5.07
N PRO A 15 -23.74 11.21 -5.71
CA PRO A 15 -22.60 10.68 -6.43
C PRO A 15 -21.60 10.01 -5.46
N TYR A 16 -21.19 8.78 -5.78
CA TYR A 16 -20.14 8.08 -5.07
C TYR A 16 -18.81 8.83 -5.23
N TYR A 17 -18.22 9.21 -4.11
CA TYR A 17 -16.91 9.85 -4.08
C TYR A 17 -15.83 8.85 -3.68
N GLU A 18 -15.05 8.39 -4.67
CA GLU A 18 -13.92 7.51 -4.46
C GLU A 18 -12.67 8.33 -4.15
N LEU A 19 -12.04 8.06 -3.00
CA LEU A 19 -10.75 8.64 -2.63
C LEU A 19 -9.64 7.99 -3.46
N LYS A 20 -8.98 8.78 -4.31
CA LYS A 20 -7.86 8.33 -5.15
C LYS A 20 -6.81 9.42 -5.30
N TRP A 21 -5.53 9.02 -5.37
CA TRP A 21 -4.43 9.95 -5.59
C TRP A 21 -4.55 10.75 -6.90
N ASN A 22 -5.03 10.13 -7.97
CA ASN A 22 -5.19 10.80 -9.25
C ASN A 22 -6.31 11.86 -9.27
N LYS A 23 -7.24 11.81 -8.29
CA LYS A 23 -8.36 12.75 -8.13
C LYS A 23 -8.04 13.93 -7.20
N VAL A 24 -6.81 13.99 -6.66
CA VAL A 24 -6.38 15.11 -5.82
C VAL A 24 -6.36 16.40 -6.65
N SER A 25 -7.13 17.40 -6.20
CA SER A 25 -7.30 18.69 -6.86
C SER A 25 -7.40 19.83 -5.84
N LYS A 26 -7.19 21.07 -6.30
CA LYS A 26 -7.26 22.27 -5.44
C LYS A 26 -8.65 22.41 -4.78
N SER A 27 -9.71 22.11 -5.50
CA SER A 27 -11.10 22.25 -4.99
C SER A 27 -11.45 21.28 -3.87
N LYS A 28 -10.67 20.21 -3.69
CA LYS A 28 -10.92 19.14 -2.71
C LYS A 28 -9.80 18.99 -1.70
N ILE A 29 -8.85 19.92 -1.69
CA ILE A 29 -7.61 19.78 -0.91
C ILE A 29 -7.88 19.64 0.59
N GLU A 30 -8.81 20.40 1.14
CA GLU A 30 -9.13 20.35 2.57
C GLU A 30 -9.65 18.96 2.97
N TYR A 31 -10.55 18.38 2.19
CA TYR A 31 -11.01 17.02 2.42
C TYR A 31 -9.86 15.99 2.44
N TYR A 32 -8.92 16.10 1.49
CA TYR A 32 -7.75 15.21 1.48
C TYR A 32 -6.82 15.43 2.68
N LYS A 33 -6.68 16.68 3.14
CA LYS A 33 -5.93 16.99 4.37
C LYS A 33 -6.59 16.38 5.60
N ASP A 34 -7.90 16.46 5.71
CA ASP A 34 -8.66 15.87 6.80
C ASP A 34 -8.46 14.35 6.86
N VAL A 35 -8.49 13.67 5.70
CA VAL A 35 -8.21 12.23 5.61
C VAL A 35 -6.77 11.89 6.05
N ILE A 36 -5.77 12.70 5.65
CA ILE A 36 -4.38 12.52 6.08
C ILE A 36 -4.24 12.75 7.59
N ASN A 37 -4.85 13.81 8.12
CA ASN A 37 -4.82 14.09 9.55
C ASN A 37 -5.47 12.96 10.34
N TYR A 38 -6.65 12.48 9.91
CA TYR A 38 -7.31 11.34 10.51
C TYR A 38 -6.38 10.12 10.57
N PHE A 39 -5.69 9.80 9.46
CA PHE A 39 -4.73 8.69 9.47
C PHE A 39 -3.66 8.87 10.55
N PHE A 40 -3.10 10.07 10.71
CA PHE A 40 -2.06 10.30 11.69
C PHE A 40 -2.56 10.40 13.14
N ASP A 41 -3.80 10.81 13.34
CA ASP A 41 -4.43 10.97 14.66
C ASP A 41 -4.96 9.64 15.23
N ASP A 42 -5.23 8.64 14.39
CA ASP A 42 -5.73 7.33 14.79
C ASP A 42 -4.55 6.36 14.96
N ASP A 43 -4.23 5.98 16.20
CA ASP A 43 -3.07 5.13 16.52
C ASP A 43 -3.19 3.68 16.00
N ASP A 44 -4.39 3.20 15.71
CA ASP A 44 -4.64 1.87 15.17
C ASP A 44 -4.31 1.77 13.68
N LEU A 45 -4.32 2.92 12.98
CA LEU A 45 -3.96 2.99 11.57
C LEU A 45 -2.44 3.03 11.38
N GLN A 46 -1.92 2.07 10.66
CA GLN A 46 -0.51 1.97 10.31
C GLN A 46 -0.35 1.87 8.79
N PHE A 47 0.72 2.41 8.27
CA PHE A 47 1.04 2.37 6.84
C PHE A 47 2.45 1.87 6.60
N ARG A 48 2.57 0.92 5.68
CA ARG A 48 3.85 0.47 5.15
C ARG A 48 3.82 0.48 3.62
N VAL A 49 4.84 1.07 3.03
CA VAL A 49 5.03 1.10 1.57
C VAL A 49 6.38 0.51 1.20
N LEU A 50 6.38 -0.29 0.13
CA LEU A 50 7.58 -0.78 -0.52
C LEU A 50 7.74 -0.02 -1.84
N VAL A 51 8.87 0.65 -2.01
CA VAL A 51 9.22 1.39 -3.21
C VAL A 51 10.33 0.65 -3.93
N VAL A 52 10.12 0.29 -5.19
CA VAL A 52 11.15 -0.25 -6.07
C VAL A 52 11.77 0.92 -6.82
N SER A 53 13.01 1.29 -6.47
CA SER A 53 13.66 2.51 -6.95
C SER A 53 13.99 2.46 -8.44
N ASN A 54 14.40 1.31 -8.94
CA ASN A 54 14.82 1.18 -10.34
C ASN A 54 14.33 -0.14 -10.96
N LYS A 55 13.20 -0.07 -11.67
CA LYS A 55 12.62 -1.26 -12.31
C LYS A 55 13.42 -1.75 -13.51
N THR A 56 14.22 -0.89 -14.12
CA THR A 56 15.05 -1.24 -15.28
C THR A 56 16.23 -2.12 -14.91
N ASP A 57 16.66 -2.08 -13.65
CA ASP A 57 17.78 -2.87 -13.14
C ASP A 57 17.35 -4.28 -12.70
N ILE A 58 16.07 -4.60 -12.82
CA ILE A 58 15.54 -5.91 -12.47
C ILE A 58 15.72 -6.84 -13.67
N ASP A 59 16.69 -7.72 -13.58
CA ASP A 59 16.89 -8.80 -14.53
C ASP A 59 15.89 -9.94 -14.28
N TYR A 60 14.74 -9.84 -14.94
CA TYR A 60 13.67 -10.83 -14.79
C TYR A 60 14.09 -12.21 -15.34
N GLU A 61 14.91 -12.25 -16.38
CA GLU A 61 15.34 -13.50 -17.04
C GLU A 61 16.32 -14.27 -16.17
N LYS A 62 17.28 -13.59 -15.56
CA LYS A 62 18.26 -14.18 -14.64
C LYS A 62 17.61 -14.91 -13.46
N PHE A 63 16.46 -14.42 -12.99
CA PHE A 63 15.74 -15.01 -11.86
C PHE A 63 14.57 -15.90 -12.26
N ASN A 64 14.43 -16.17 -13.57
CA ASN A 64 13.30 -16.95 -14.12
C ASN A 64 11.93 -16.42 -13.65
N HIS A 65 11.80 -15.08 -13.59
CA HIS A 65 10.64 -14.39 -13.08
C HIS A 65 9.86 -13.70 -14.18
N THR A 66 8.55 -13.87 -14.14
CA THR A 66 7.63 -12.96 -14.81
C THR A 66 7.46 -11.69 -13.96
N HIS A 67 7.05 -10.60 -14.58
CA HIS A 67 6.69 -9.36 -13.89
C HIS A 67 5.69 -9.61 -12.74
N ASP A 68 4.75 -10.51 -12.95
CA ASP A 68 3.76 -10.88 -11.94
C ASP A 68 4.36 -11.66 -10.76
N THR A 69 5.26 -12.59 -11.02
CA THR A 69 5.94 -13.35 -9.95
C THR A 69 6.76 -12.42 -9.06
N PHE A 70 7.46 -11.44 -9.65
CA PHE A 70 8.16 -10.42 -8.91
C PHE A 70 7.22 -9.61 -8.01
N TYR A 71 6.08 -9.19 -8.53
CA TYR A 71 5.07 -8.43 -7.78
C TYR A 71 4.60 -9.16 -6.52
N TYR A 72 4.27 -10.46 -6.64
CA TYR A 72 3.87 -11.27 -5.47
C TYR A 72 5.00 -11.53 -4.48
N LYS A 73 6.26 -11.59 -4.93
CA LYS A 73 7.42 -11.63 -4.03
C LYS A 73 7.57 -10.34 -3.22
N MET A 74 7.29 -9.19 -3.84
CA MET A 74 7.28 -7.92 -3.11
C MET A 74 6.15 -7.87 -2.08
N TYR A 75 4.96 -8.39 -2.42
CA TYR A 75 3.89 -8.55 -1.44
C TYR A 75 4.31 -9.43 -0.27
N PHE A 76 4.90 -10.58 -0.55
CA PHE A 76 5.40 -11.47 0.51
C PHE A 76 6.39 -10.75 1.42
N GLY A 77 7.42 -10.11 0.87
CA GLY A 77 8.43 -9.39 1.64
C GLY A 77 7.85 -8.26 2.50
N MET A 78 6.84 -7.56 1.98
CA MET A 78 6.15 -6.50 2.71
C MET A 78 5.30 -7.07 3.85
N LEU A 79 4.46 -8.06 3.56
CA LEU A 79 3.53 -8.67 4.52
C LEU A 79 4.26 -9.44 5.63
N LYS A 80 5.29 -10.22 5.27
CA LYS A 80 6.12 -10.94 6.24
C LYS A 80 6.61 -10.04 7.38
N ALA A 81 6.95 -8.80 7.09
CA ALA A 81 7.50 -7.86 8.06
C ALA A 81 6.45 -7.26 9.02
N ILE A 82 5.17 -7.29 8.67
CA ILE A 82 4.08 -6.69 9.46
C ILE A 82 3.18 -7.72 10.14
N LEU A 83 3.20 -8.98 9.69
CA LEU A 83 2.39 -10.05 10.30
C LEU A 83 3.01 -10.49 11.63
N ASN A 84 2.38 -10.09 12.74
CA ASN A 84 2.76 -10.55 14.08
C ASN A 84 2.13 -11.93 14.36
N PRO A 85 2.93 -12.97 14.69
CA PRO A 85 2.40 -14.31 14.99
C PRO A 85 1.46 -14.37 16.21
N GLU A 86 1.51 -13.40 17.11
CA GLU A 86 0.65 -13.33 18.29
C GLU A 86 -0.78 -12.85 17.97
N ASN A 87 -1.01 -12.34 16.75
CA ASN A 87 -2.28 -11.79 16.32
C ASN A 87 -2.89 -12.60 15.18
N SER A 88 -4.21 -12.50 15.02
CA SER A 88 -4.89 -13.01 13.84
C SER A 88 -5.05 -11.91 12.78
N HIS A 89 -4.86 -12.29 11.50
CA HIS A 89 -4.83 -11.35 10.40
C HIS A 89 -5.83 -11.67 9.29
N HIS A 90 -6.55 -10.66 8.85
CA HIS A 90 -7.34 -10.68 7.61
C HIS A 90 -6.63 -9.80 6.58
N ILE A 91 -6.26 -10.36 5.45
CA ILE A 91 -5.50 -9.68 4.39
C ILE A 91 -6.42 -9.42 3.21
N TYR A 92 -6.61 -8.16 2.87
CA TYR A 92 -7.41 -7.73 1.72
C TYR A 92 -6.49 -7.18 0.63
N ILE A 93 -6.60 -7.73 -0.58
CA ILE A 93 -5.78 -7.36 -1.73
C ILE A 93 -6.68 -6.79 -2.82
N ASP A 94 -6.33 -5.63 -3.37
CA ASP A 94 -7.06 -5.04 -4.50
C ASP A 94 -6.98 -5.95 -5.73
N ILE A 95 -8.11 -6.11 -6.42
CA ILE A 95 -8.20 -6.92 -7.63
C ILE A 95 -7.41 -6.24 -8.75
N LYS A 96 -6.33 -6.90 -9.20
CA LYS A 96 -5.53 -6.42 -10.33
C LYS A 96 -6.02 -6.99 -11.67
N ASP A 97 -6.34 -8.29 -11.69
CA ASP A 97 -6.81 -9.02 -12.86
C ASP A 97 -7.56 -10.31 -12.47
N THR A 98 -8.23 -10.93 -13.44
CA THR A 98 -9.02 -12.15 -13.22
C THR A 98 -8.16 -13.41 -12.98
N LYS A 99 -6.87 -13.41 -13.35
CA LYS A 99 -5.95 -14.54 -13.17
C LYS A 99 -5.21 -14.52 -11.84
N SER A 100 -5.51 -13.54 -10.98
CA SER A 100 -4.78 -13.33 -9.72
C SER A 100 -5.18 -14.31 -8.60
N LYS A 101 -6.27 -15.08 -8.72
CA LYS A 101 -6.75 -15.98 -7.66
C LYS A 101 -5.71 -17.04 -7.25
N GLU A 102 -5.10 -17.73 -8.22
CA GLU A 102 -4.08 -18.77 -7.96
C GLU A 102 -2.85 -18.18 -7.27
N LYS A 103 -2.43 -16.99 -7.71
CA LYS A 103 -1.28 -16.28 -7.16
C LYS A 103 -1.55 -15.81 -5.73
N VAL A 104 -2.76 -15.33 -5.44
CA VAL A 104 -3.19 -14.96 -4.07
C VAL A 104 -3.21 -16.18 -3.17
N HIS A 105 -3.72 -17.31 -3.65
CA HIS A 105 -3.68 -18.57 -2.91
C HIS A 105 -2.23 -19.03 -2.63
N LYS A 106 -1.34 -18.91 -3.63
CA LYS A 106 0.08 -19.21 -3.44
C LYS A 106 0.74 -18.28 -2.42
N LEU A 107 0.43 -16.98 -2.46
CA LEU A 107 0.90 -16.02 -1.47
C LEU A 107 0.44 -16.40 -0.06
N GLU A 108 -0.83 -16.77 0.10
CA GLU A 108 -1.37 -17.25 1.38
C GLU A 108 -0.59 -18.46 1.91
N GLN A 109 -0.36 -19.47 1.06
CA GLN A 109 0.41 -20.65 1.44
C GLN A 109 1.83 -20.30 1.89
N VAL A 110 2.52 -19.43 1.15
CA VAL A 110 3.90 -19.06 1.47
C VAL A 110 3.95 -18.24 2.78
N LEU A 111 2.99 -17.34 3.00
CA LEU A 111 2.89 -16.58 4.26
C LEU A 111 2.61 -17.49 5.46
N ARG A 112 1.70 -18.47 5.33
CA ARG A 112 1.42 -19.46 6.38
C ARG A 112 2.65 -20.29 6.71
N ASN A 113 3.36 -20.76 5.69
CA ASN A 113 4.59 -21.53 5.89
C ASN A 113 5.68 -20.72 6.60
N ASP A 114 5.85 -19.43 6.22
CA ASP A 114 6.82 -18.53 6.87
C ASP A 114 6.52 -18.30 8.36
N LYS A 115 5.24 -18.31 8.72
CA LYS A 115 4.79 -18.12 10.11
C LYS A 115 4.55 -19.42 10.87
N TYR A 116 4.79 -20.58 10.26
CA TYR A 116 4.44 -21.90 10.81
C TYR A 116 2.95 -22.03 11.19
N ASP A 117 2.08 -21.33 10.44
CA ASP A 117 0.64 -21.20 10.71
C ASP A 117 -0.15 -22.41 10.18
N TYR A 118 0.16 -23.63 10.66
CA TYR A 118 -0.49 -24.87 10.24
C TYR A 118 -1.94 -24.96 10.72
N SER A 119 -2.23 -24.38 11.86
CA SER A 119 -3.58 -24.32 12.45
C SER A 119 -4.48 -23.24 11.82
N LYS A 120 -3.91 -22.37 10.97
CA LYS A 120 -4.61 -21.22 10.34
C LYS A 120 -5.15 -20.21 11.35
N GLU A 121 -4.46 -20.05 12.48
CA GLU A 121 -4.85 -19.12 13.53
C GLU A 121 -4.26 -17.72 13.31
N ILE A 122 -3.08 -17.62 12.70
CA ILE A 122 -2.39 -16.35 12.43
C ILE A 122 -2.99 -15.67 11.20
N ILE A 123 -3.08 -16.35 10.07
CA ILE A 123 -3.66 -15.82 8.84
C ILE A 123 -5.04 -16.41 8.64
N LYS A 124 -6.06 -15.71 9.10
CA LYS A 124 -7.46 -16.16 9.00
C LYS A 124 -7.97 -16.17 7.56
N LYS A 125 -7.56 -15.17 6.77
CA LYS A 125 -8.06 -15.00 5.41
C LYS A 125 -7.16 -14.13 4.56
N VAL A 126 -6.97 -14.53 3.30
CA VAL A 126 -6.45 -13.66 2.24
C VAL A 126 -7.54 -13.55 1.17
N GLN A 127 -8.05 -12.36 0.93
CA GLN A 127 -9.19 -12.13 0.04
C GLN A 127 -8.92 -11.00 -0.94
N GLN A 128 -9.32 -11.22 -2.18
CA GLN A 128 -9.40 -10.16 -3.16
C GLN A 128 -10.68 -9.34 -2.99
N VAL A 129 -10.55 -8.04 -3.02
CA VAL A 129 -11.65 -7.07 -2.89
C VAL A 129 -11.48 -5.95 -3.90
N ARG A 130 -12.56 -5.24 -4.20
CA ARG A 130 -12.50 -4.05 -5.03
C ARG A 130 -12.21 -2.84 -4.15
N SER A 131 -11.18 -2.06 -4.50
CA SER A 131 -10.74 -0.91 -3.69
C SER A 131 -11.84 0.12 -3.43
N HIS A 132 -12.78 0.30 -4.37
CA HIS A 132 -13.89 1.23 -4.18
C HIS A 132 -14.92 0.77 -3.14
N GLU A 133 -14.90 -0.50 -2.75
CA GLU A 133 -15.79 -1.07 -1.71
C GLU A 133 -15.16 -1.04 -0.32
N VAL A 134 -13.84 -0.73 -0.22
CA VAL A 134 -13.08 -0.81 1.03
C VAL A 134 -12.34 0.50 1.28
N GLU A 135 -12.81 1.27 2.24
CA GLU A 135 -12.30 2.61 2.55
C GLU A 135 -10.81 2.62 2.91
N ILE A 136 -10.35 1.62 3.66
CA ILE A 136 -8.95 1.51 4.05
C ILE A 136 -8.01 1.30 2.84
N LEU A 137 -8.46 0.63 1.79
CA LEU A 137 -7.69 0.50 0.55
C LEU A 137 -7.61 1.81 -0.22
N GLN A 138 -8.64 2.64 -0.15
CA GLN A 138 -8.61 3.97 -0.76
C GLN A 138 -7.64 4.91 -0.02
N LEU A 139 -7.59 4.81 1.32
CA LEU A 139 -6.58 5.51 2.11
C LEU A 139 -5.17 5.03 1.74
N ALA A 140 -4.98 3.72 1.60
CA ALA A 140 -3.70 3.16 1.15
C ALA A 140 -3.30 3.68 -0.24
N ASP A 141 -4.23 3.75 -1.23
CA ASP A 141 -3.96 4.33 -2.56
C ASP A 141 -3.49 5.78 -2.47
N LEU A 142 -4.10 6.58 -1.60
CA LEU A 142 -3.71 7.96 -1.38
C LEU A 142 -2.26 8.07 -0.87
N LEU A 143 -1.90 7.31 0.16
CA LEU A 143 -0.56 7.34 0.77
C LEU A 143 0.51 6.73 -0.15
N VAL A 144 0.20 5.63 -0.83
CA VAL A 144 1.06 5.02 -1.87
C VAL A 144 1.27 6.01 -3.02
N GLY A 145 0.20 6.65 -3.48
CA GLY A 145 0.27 7.64 -4.56
C GLY A 145 1.14 8.84 -4.20
N ALA A 146 1.04 9.34 -2.97
CA ALA A 146 1.90 10.44 -2.48
C ALA A 146 3.38 10.02 -2.45
N THR A 147 3.67 8.83 -1.90
CA THR A 147 5.04 8.30 -1.83
C THR A 147 5.62 8.06 -3.23
N ALA A 148 4.84 7.46 -4.13
CA ALA A 148 5.27 7.23 -5.51
C ALA A 148 5.52 8.53 -6.28
N TYR A 149 4.70 9.56 -6.07
CA TYR A 149 4.85 10.87 -6.71
C TYR A 149 6.19 11.52 -6.35
N VAL A 150 6.56 11.49 -5.07
CA VAL A 150 7.86 12.02 -4.59
C VAL A 150 9.03 11.22 -5.15
N ASN A 151 8.95 9.88 -5.09
CA ASN A 151 10.05 9.01 -5.55
C ASN A 151 10.25 9.04 -7.08
N ARG A 152 9.25 9.49 -7.83
CA ARG A 152 9.35 9.76 -9.28
C ARG A 152 9.86 11.17 -9.59
N GLY A 153 10.21 11.98 -8.58
CA GLY A 153 10.68 13.35 -8.77
C GLY A 153 9.61 14.32 -9.31
N LEU A 154 8.32 13.98 -9.19
CA LEU A 154 7.24 14.80 -9.70
C LEU A 154 6.92 15.94 -8.72
N ALA A 155 6.63 17.14 -9.28
CA ALA A 155 6.29 18.34 -8.51
C ALA A 155 5.30 19.26 -9.23
N ASN A 156 4.64 18.77 -10.28
CA ASN A 156 3.84 19.58 -11.20
C ASN A 156 2.42 19.94 -10.70
N SER A 157 2.00 19.44 -9.55
CA SER A 157 0.68 19.73 -8.97
C SER A 157 0.78 20.39 -7.59
N LYS A 158 0.34 21.66 -7.47
CA LYS A 158 0.33 22.37 -6.18
C LYS A 158 -0.44 21.63 -5.10
N ALA A 159 -1.63 21.12 -5.41
CA ALA A 159 -2.46 20.38 -4.45
C ALA A 159 -1.77 19.11 -3.96
N LYS A 160 -1.14 18.34 -4.86
CA LYS A 160 -0.38 17.14 -4.48
C LYS A 160 0.84 17.46 -3.63
N ASN A 161 1.57 18.53 -3.99
CA ASN A 161 2.72 19.00 -3.21
C ASN A 161 2.31 19.43 -1.80
N GLU A 162 1.17 20.08 -1.66
CA GLU A 162 0.62 20.48 -0.36
C GLU A 162 0.31 19.28 0.54
N LEU A 163 -0.33 18.24 -0.01
CA LEU A 163 -0.57 16.99 0.73
C LEU A 163 0.74 16.26 1.10
N ILE A 164 1.70 16.23 0.19
CA ILE A 164 3.02 15.64 0.44
C ILE A 164 3.72 16.36 1.58
N ASN A 165 3.67 17.70 1.60
CA ASN A 165 4.26 18.49 2.68
C ASN A 165 3.56 18.21 4.01
N LEU A 166 2.24 18.05 4.03
CA LEU A 166 1.50 17.63 5.22
C LEU A 166 1.95 16.24 5.71
N ILE A 167 2.04 15.24 4.81
CA ILE A 167 2.50 13.89 5.15
C ILE A 167 3.93 13.93 5.70
N LYS A 168 4.85 14.66 5.07
CA LYS A 168 6.24 14.83 5.55
C LYS A 168 6.28 15.49 6.93
N HIS A 169 5.47 16.51 7.15
CA HIS A 169 5.39 17.20 8.43
C HIS A 169 4.87 16.28 9.53
N ARG A 170 3.80 15.51 9.26
CA ARG A 170 3.20 14.60 10.24
C ARG A 170 4.08 13.38 10.50
N SER A 171 4.63 12.74 9.46
CA SER A 171 5.47 11.55 9.58
C SER A 171 6.89 11.85 10.06
N LYS A 172 7.41 13.06 9.87
CA LYS A 172 8.82 13.47 10.06
C LYS A 172 9.79 12.81 9.09
N TYR A 173 9.31 12.21 8.01
CA TYR A 173 10.13 11.52 7.01
C TYR A 173 10.11 12.21 5.64
N SER A 174 11.20 12.05 4.87
CA SER A 174 11.33 12.59 3.51
C SER A 174 10.49 11.86 2.47
N LEU A 175 10.03 10.66 2.76
CA LEU A 175 9.37 9.69 1.88
C LEU A 175 10.26 9.09 0.78
N THR A 176 11.54 9.46 0.72
CA THR A 176 12.51 9.01 -0.28
C THR A 176 13.66 8.19 0.31
N LYS A 177 13.59 7.88 1.59
CA LYS A 177 14.56 7.03 2.29
C LYS A 177 13.84 5.99 3.12
N SER A 178 14.44 4.81 3.27
CA SER A 178 13.90 3.79 4.15
C SER A 178 13.86 4.28 5.58
N THR A 179 12.75 4.00 6.27
CA THR A 179 12.61 4.19 7.71
C THR A 179 13.16 2.97 8.46
N LEU A 180 13.26 3.05 9.77
CA LEU A 180 13.57 1.88 10.58
C LEU A 180 12.47 0.82 10.42
N LEU A 181 12.85 -0.46 10.47
CA LEU A 181 11.88 -1.57 10.36
C LEU A 181 10.80 -1.51 11.45
N LYS A 182 11.17 -1.00 12.63
CA LYS A 182 10.28 -0.85 13.79
C LYS A 182 9.34 0.37 13.71
N GLU A 183 9.49 1.21 12.68
CA GLU A 183 8.55 2.31 12.46
C GLU A 183 7.17 1.76 12.16
N ARG A 184 6.18 2.11 12.98
CA ARG A 184 4.83 1.54 12.88
C ARG A 184 3.86 2.47 12.16
N LYS A 185 3.95 3.79 12.40
CA LYS A 185 2.94 4.72 11.89
C LYS A 185 3.04 4.93 10.38
N PHE A 186 4.25 5.28 9.89
CA PHE A 186 4.49 5.55 8.48
C PHE A 186 5.83 4.96 8.05
N ASN A 187 5.79 3.71 7.62
CA ASN A 187 6.99 2.96 7.26
C ASN A 187 7.23 3.00 5.74
N VAL A 188 8.41 3.43 5.35
CA VAL A 188 8.89 3.42 3.97
C VAL A 188 10.03 2.43 3.85
N PHE A 189 9.95 1.52 2.90
CA PHE A 189 11.00 0.60 2.55
C PHE A 189 11.39 0.78 1.07
N ILE A 190 12.57 1.35 0.83
CA ILE A 190 13.15 1.43 -0.51
C ILE A 190 13.86 0.12 -0.78
N TRP A 191 13.35 -0.62 -1.75
CA TRP A 191 13.95 -1.87 -2.19
C TRP A 191 14.83 -1.64 -3.41
N GLU A 192 16.05 -2.16 -3.36
CA GLU A 192 17.01 -2.16 -4.46
C GLU A 192 17.42 -3.60 -4.79
N PRO A 193 17.60 -3.94 -6.09
CA PRO A 193 18.14 -5.23 -6.46
C PRO A 193 19.52 -5.42 -5.83
N GLN A 194 19.77 -6.57 -5.23
CA GLN A 194 21.11 -6.90 -4.76
C GLN A 194 22.06 -6.98 -5.96
N LYS A 195 23.07 -6.15 -5.98
CA LYS A 195 24.15 -6.27 -6.95
C LYS A 195 24.87 -7.60 -6.69
N PRO A 196 25.19 -8.40 -7.74
CA PRO A 196 26.00 -9.57 -7.53
C PRO A 196 27.33 -9.13 -6.91
N TYR A 197 27.70 -9.76 -5.80
CA TYR A 197 29.06 -9.61 -5.29
C TYR A 197 29.98 -10.23 -6.35
N PHE A 198 30.78 -9.42 -7.02
CA PHE A 198 31.91 -9.91 -7.76
C PHE A 198 32.92 -10.37 -6.69
N VAL A 199 33.06 -11.68 -6.57
CA VAL A 199 34.18 -12.32 -5.84
C VAL A 199 35.37 -12.38 -6.79
#